data_cfa150d40a05b257c7069b7900044de4
#
_entry.id   cfa150d40a05b257c7069b7900044de4
#
_cell.length_a   1.000
_cell.length_b   1.000
_cell.length_c   1.000
_cell.angle_alpha   90.00
_cell.angle_beta   90.00
_cell.angle_gamma   90.00
#
_symmetry.space_group_name_H-M   'P 1'
#
loop_
_entity.id
_entity.type
_entity.pdbx_description
1 polymer ?
#
loop_
_entity_poly.entity_id
_entity_poly.type
_entity_poly.pdbx_seq_one_letter_code
_entity_poly.pdbx_strand_id
1 'polypeptide(L)'
;ANAIECLEAPARIGEIMTNPAAKFLAGSGRMGMKFFGLAGNVMLKAFESLGGGPFIGDLGRFLGDFGGVISEFQRRAGDVADLLSSSDAGVVLTTSATEFSVREAKEFLEVLRGRGLRIDGVVLNRVDPTLPEAPAREEIARAVAAQVDAAQVDQATDRVLEVYAGALVQSRRAQQAERELERHVPDVPVCTLQRMDPPPTTLEELRAMGRSLWPERS
;
A
#
# COMPACT_ATOMS: atom_id res chain seq x y z
N ALA A 1 5.05 -4.89 1.45
CA ALA A 1 4.95 -6.30 1.86
C ALA A 1 3.63 -6.55 2.60
N ASN A 2 3.33 -5.82 3.67
CA ASN A 2 2.19 -6.11 4.56
C ASN A 2 0.80 -6.05 3.89
N ALA A 3 0.58 -5.18 2.91
CA ALA A 3 -0.73 -5.05 2.25
C ALA A 3 -1.11 -6.31 1.45
N ILE A 4 -0.14 -6.95 0.83
CA ILE A 4 -0.35 -8.18 0.07
C ILE A 4 -0.51 -9.38 1.01
N GLU A 5 0.24 -9.43 2.11
CA GLU A 5 0.06 -10.45 3.16
C GLU A 5 -1.35 -10.42 3.76
N CYS A 6 -1.96 -9.24 3.90
CA CYS A 6 -3.35 -9.11 4.31
C CYS A 6 -4.34 -9.76 3.34
N LEU A 7 -4.07 -9.74 2.03
CA LEU A 7 -4.90 -10.43 1.03
C LEU A 7 -4.75 -11.96 1.09
N GLU A 8 -3.60 -12.46 1.56
CA GLU A 8 -3.33 -13.90 1.74
C GLU A 8 -3.75 -14.44 3.11
N ALA A 9 -3.95 -13.56 4.09
CA ALA A 9 -4.32 -13.97 5.45
C ALA A 9 -5.56 -14.91 5.49
N PRO A 10 -6.63 -14.68 4.69
CA PRO A 10 -7.77 -15.58 4.66
C PRO A 10 -7.44 -16.99 4.19
N ALA A 11 -6.56 -17.14 3.21
CA ALA A 11 -6.12 -18.45 2.71
C ALA A 11 -5.32 -19.20 3.79
N ARG A 12 -4.40 -18.52 4.49
CA ARG A 12 -3.60 -19.11 5.57
C ARG A 12 -4.45 -19.51 6.79
N ILE A 13 -5.47 -18.71 7.14
CA ILE A 13 -6.44 -19.09 8.20
C ILE A 13 -7.19 -20.37 7.79
N GLY A 14 -7.52 -20.51 6.52
CA GLY A 14 -8.15 -21.71 5.99
C GLY A 14 -7.28 -22.95 6.09
N GLU A 15 -6.00 -22.86 5.82
CA GLU A 15 -5.06 -23.96 6.00
C GLU A 15 -5.00 -24.44 7.44
N ILE A 16 -4.99 -23.50 8.41
CA ILE A 16 -5.03 -23.84 9.85
C ILE A 16 -6.34 -24.57 10.18
N MET A 17 -7.47 -24.13 9.66
CA MET A 17 -8.78 -24.76 9.91
C MET A 17 -8.97 -26.09 9.17
N THR A 18 -8.24 -26.32 8.05
CA THR A 18 -8.25 -27.62 7.37
C THR A 18 -7.33 -28.65 8.03
N ASN A 19 -6.50 -28.22 8.99
CA ASN A 19 -5.65 -29.12 9.76
C ASN A 19 -6.51 -30.17 10.46
N PRO A 20 -6.13 -31.47 10.43
CA PRO A 20 -6.87 -32.55 11.09
C PRO A 20 -7.15 -32.29 12.57
N ALA A 21 -6.27 -31.62 13.29
CA ALA A 21 -6.46 -31.25 14.71
C ALA A 21 -7.58 -30.22 14.89
N ALA A 22 -7.65 -29.21 14.02
CA ALA A 22 -8.72 -28.20 14.06
C ALA A 22 -10.08 -28.81 13.67
N LYS A 23 -10.12 -29.68 12.65
CA LYS A 23 -11.32 -30.46 12.28
C LYS A 23 -11.77 -31.39 13.38
N PHE A 24 -10.83 -31.97 14.13
CA PHE A 24 -11.14 -32.78 15.30
C PHE A 24 -11.81 -31.96 16.41
N LEU A 25 -11.26 -30.80 16.73
CA LEU A 25 -11.82 -29.90 17.73
C LEU A 25 -13.20 -29.35 17.31
N ALA A 26 -13.37 -28.99 16.05
CA ALA A 26 -14.66 -28.55 15.51
C ALA A 26 -15.71 -29.67 15.39
N GLY A 27 -15.27 -30.90 15.14
CA GLY A 27 -16.12 -32.09 14.93
C GLY A 27 -16.44 -32.90 16.21
N SER A 28 -15.95 -32.48 17.38
CA SER A 28 -16.13 -33.19 18.66
C SER A 28 -17.59 -33.20 19.21
N GLY A 29 -18.52 -32.56 18.48
CA GLY A 29 -19.95 -32.73 18.67
C GLY A 29 -20.49 -33.98 17.96
N ARG A 30 -20.53 -35.12 18.60
CA ARG A 30 -21.25 -36.40 18.23
C ARG A 30 -20.66 -37.33 17.16
N MET A 31 -19.83 -36.92 16.20
CA MET A 31 -19.34 -37.83 15.14
C MET A 31 -17.83 -38.09 15.17
N GLY A 32 -17.06 -37.29 15.85
CA GLY A 32 -15.59 -37.40 15.91
C GLY A 32 -15.06 -38.52 16.83
N MET A 33 -15.87 -39.02 17.77
CA MET A 33 -15.45 -40.05 18.72
C MET A 33 -15.24 -41.47 18.15
N LYS A 34 -15.66 -41.74 16.91
CA LYS A 34 -15.50 -43.08 16.31
C LYS A 34 -14.14 -43.30 15.62
N PHE A 35 -13.34 -42.27 15.44
CA PHE A 35 -12.07 -42.37 14.67
C PHE A 35 -10.81 -42.32 15.53
N PHE A 36 -10.91 -42.01 16.83
CA PHE A 36 -9.76 -42.03 17.69
C PHE A 36 -9.70 -43.34 18.47
N GLY A 37 -8.64 -44.12 18.21
CA GLY A 37 -8.33 -45.32 18.96
C GLY A 37 -8.04 -45.04 20.44
N LEU A 38 -7.75 -46.10 21.20
CA LEU A 38 -7.57 -46.11 22.68
C LEU A 38 -6.79 -44.90 23.27
N ALA A 39 -5.80 -44.37 22.54
CA ALA A 39 -4.96 -43.23 22.97
C ALA A 39 -5.72 -41.89 23.04
N GLY A 40 -6.64 -41.63 22.10
CA GLY A 40 -7.45 -40.41 22.12
C GLY A 40 -8.46 -40.37 23.28
N ASN A 41 -9.05 -41.52 23.61
CA ASN A 41 -9.98 -41.63 24.73
C ASN A 41 -9.31 -41.41 26.09
N VAL A 42 -8.08 -41.85 26.26
CA VAL A 42 -7.32 -41.65 27.50
C VAL A 42 -6.99 -40.17 27.70
N MET A 43 -6.60 -39.48 26.62
CA MET A 43 -6.27 -38.05 26.66
C MET A 43 -7.51 -37.19 26.92
N LEU A 44 -8.66 -37.52 26.29
CA LEU A 44 -9.92 -36.83 26.55
C LEU A 44 -10.39 -37.03 28.01
N LYS A 45 -10.34 -38.26 28.55
CA LYS A 45 -10.68 -38.55 29.93
C LYS A 45 -9.77 -37.85 30.94
N ALA A 46 -8.48 -37.73 30.62
CA ALA A 46 -7.54 -36.96 31.44
C ALA A 46 -7.90 -35.47 31.47
N PHE A 47 -8.29 -34.90 30.36
CA PHE A 47 -8.76 -33.52 30.24
C PHE A 47 -10.12 -33.28 30.92
N GLU A 48 -11.06 -34.24 30.79
CA GLU A 48 -12.36 -34.21 31.51
C GLU A 48 -12.16 -34.26 33.03
N SER A 49 -11.19 -35.07 33.53
CA SER A 49 -10.89 -35.18 34.95
C SER A 49 -10.27 -33.90 35.55
N LEU A 50 -9.67 -33.05 34.73
CA LEU A 50 -9.12 -31.73 35.10
C LEU A 50 -10.17 -30.61 35.02
N GLY A 51 -11.45 -30.90 34.79
CA GLY A 51 -12.53 -29.90 34.68
C GLY A 51 -12.63 -29.22 33.33
N GLY A 52 -11.90 -29.70 32.32
CA GLY A 52 -11.87 -29.10 30.97
C GLY A 52 -12.97 -29.57 29.99
N GLY A 53 -13.82 -30.50 30.40
CA GLY A 53 -14.90 -31.05 29.55
C GLY A 53 -15.86 -29.99 28.98
N PRO A 54 -16.42 -29.09 29.82
CA PRO A 54 -17.27 -28.00 29.36
C PRO A 54 -16.54 -27.05 28.39
N PHE A 55 -15.27 -26.73 28.68
CA PHE A 55 -14.45 -25.87 27.80
C PHE A 55 -14.23 -26.46 26.41
N ILE A 56 -13.96 -27.75 26.29
CA ILE A 56 -13.79 -28.43 25.00
C ILE A 56 -15.12 -28.43 24.23
N GLY A 57 -16.23 -28.62 24.91
CA GLY A 57 -17.56 -28.54 24.31
C GLY A 57 -17.90 -27.14 23.80
N ASP A 58 -17.56 -26.13 24.56
CA ASP A 58 -17.77 -24.73 24.18
C ASP A 58 -16.82 -24.29 23.04
N LEU A 59 -15.55 -24.69 23.10
CA LEU A 59 -14.58 -24.48 22.03
C LEU A 59 -15.01 -25.18 20.75
N GLY A 60 -15.50 -26.40 20.83
CA GLY A 60 -16.01 -27.13 19.67
C GLY A 60 -17.24 -26.46 19.01
N ARG A 61 -18.16 -25.94 19.83
CA ARG A 61 -19.30 -25.13 19.35
C ARG A 61 -18.83 -23.82 18.72
N PHE A 62 -17.96 -23.09 19.40
CA PHE A 62 -17.36 -21.85 18.89
C PHE A 62 -16.68 -22.08 17.54
N LEU A 63 -15.82 -23.09 17.41
CA LEU A 63 -15.14 -23.41 16.16
C LEU A 63 -16.12 -23.87 15.06
N GLY A 64 -17.19 -24.57 15.42
CA GLY A 64 -18.25 -24.97 14.48
C GLY A 64 -19.03 -23.76 13.94
N ASP A 65 -19.45 -22.86 14.82
CA ASP A 65 -20.16 -21.64 14.46
C ASP A 65 -19.26 -20.69 13.67
N PHE A 66 -17.99 -20.58 14.07
CA PHE A 66 -17.00 -19.74 13.39
C PHE A 66 -16.58 -20.30 12.02
N GLY A 67 -16.66 -21.62 11.85
CA GLY A 67 -16.32 -22.29 10.58
C GLY A 67 -17.15 -21.79 9.39
N GLY A 68 -18.43 -21.49 9.60
CA GLY A 68 -19.30 -20.90 8.58
C GLY A 68 -18.86 -19.48 8.16
N VAL A 69 -18.47 -18.66 9.13
CA VAL A 69 -17.99 -17.31 8.87
C VAL A 69 -16.63 -17.33 8.15
N ILE A 70 -15.73 -18.23 8.53
CA ILE A 70 -14.42 -18.38 7.89
C ILE A 70 -14.56 -18.85 6.45
N SER A 71 -15.44 -19.81 6.18
CA SER A 71 -15.64 -20.31 4.81
C SER A 71 -16.20 -19.22 3.88
N GLU A 72 -17.13 -18.41 4.35
CA GLU A 72 -17.65 -17.26 3.60
C GLU A 72 -16.59 -16.18 3.39
N PHE A 73 -15.77 -15.91 4.41
CA PHE A 73 -14.65 -14.98 4.30
C PHE A 73 -13.60 -15.46 3.28
N GLN A 74 -13.27 -16.76 3.29
CA GLN A 74 -12.37 -17.35 2.30
C GLN A 74 -12.93 -17.28 0.89
N ARG A 75 -14.21 -17.57 0.70
CA ARG A 75 -14.87 -17.45 -0.60
C ARG A 75 -14.76 -16.02 -1.12
N ARG A 76 -15.10 -15.01 -0.30
CA ARG A 76 -15.00 -13.61 -0.69
C ARG A 76 -13.57 -13.17 -0.97
N ALA A 77 -12.60 -13.67 -0.21
CA ALA A 77 -11.20 -13.38 -0.47
C ALA A 77 -10.73 -14.00 -1.80
N GLY A 78 -11.22 -15.20 -2.13
CA GLY A 78 -11.03 -15.81 -3.44
C GLY A 78 -11.63 -14.95 -4.56
N ASP A 79 -12.90 -14.55 -4.42
CA ASP A 79 -13.58 -13.67 -5.39
C ASP A 79 -12.81 -12.36 -5.64
N VAL A 80 -12.22 -11.76 -4.57
CA VAL A 80 -11.37 -10.55 -4.67
C VAL A 80 -10.06 -10.86 -5.39
N ALA A 81 -9.41 -11.97 -5.08
CA ALA A 81 -8.16 -12.37 -5.74
C ALA A 81 -8.38 -12.62 -7.24
N ASP A 82 -9.47 -13.29 -7.59
CA ASP A 82 -9.88 -13.54 -8.97
C ASP A 82 -10.17 -12.23 -9.72
N LEU A 83 -10.90 -11.31 -9.08
CA LEU A 83 -11.16 -9.98 -9.64
C LEU A 83 -9.87 -9.20 -9.88
N LEU A 84 -8.97 -9.15 -8.90
CA LEU A 84 -7.68 -8.45 -9.02
C LEU A 84 -6.78 -9.04 -10.12
N SER A 85 -6.92 -10.34 -10.41
CA SER A 85 -6.17 -11.03 -11.46
C SER A 85 -6.87 -10.99 -12.82
N SER A 86 -8.10 -10.47 -12.89
CA SER A 86 -8.88 -10.37 -14.13
C SER A 86 -8.48 -9.19 -14.99
N SER A 87 -8.97 -9.15 -16.22
CA SER A 87 -8.83 -8.00 -17.13
C SER A 87 -9.63 -6.76 -16.70
N ASP A 88 -10.57 -6.93 -15.77
CA ASP A 88 -11.47 -5.86 -15.33
C ASP A 88 -10.89 -5.03 -14.18
N ALA A 89 -9.77 -5.50 -13.59
CA ALA A 89 -9.05 -4.79 -12.55
C ALA A 89 -7.64 -4.41 -13.01
N GLY A 90 -7.16 -3.28 -12.51
CA GLY A 90 -5.80 -2.82 -12.69
C GLY A 90 -5.29 -2.09 -11.46
N VAL A 91 -4.00 -2.15 -11.24
CA VAL A 91 -3.33 -1.51 -10.10
C VAL A 91 -2.69 -0.21 -10.55
N VAL A 92 -2.99 0.87 -9.84
CA VAL A 92 -2.25 2.13 -9.95
C VAL A 92 -1.43 2.31 -8.68
N LEU A 93 -0.10 2.30 -8.82
CA LEU A 93 0.81 2.51 -7.70
C LEU A 93 1.05 4.01 -7.50
N THR A 94 0.86 4.49 -6.27
CA THR A 94 1.21 5.87 -5.91
C THR A 94 2.42 5.88 -4.98
N THR A 95 3.42 6.68 -5.32
CA THR A 95 4.66 6.83 -4.55
C THR A 95 5.10 8.30 -4.47
N SER A 96 6.14 8.61 -3.72
CA SER A 96 6.76 9.93 -3.63
C SER A 96 8.17 9.95 -4.24
N ALA A 97 8.71 11.14 -4.52
CA ALA A 97 10.02 11.32 -5.16
C ALA A 97 11.22 11.10 -4.21
N THR A 98 11.03 10.55 -3.01
CA THR A 98 12.15 10.22 -2.13
C THR A 98 12.83 8.93 -2.59
N GLU A 99 14.14 8.84 -2.43
CA GLU A 99 14.93 7.66 -2.79
C GLU A 99 14.38 6.38 -2.13
N PHE A 100 14.00 6.47 -0.84
CA PHE A 100 13.38 5.37 -0.12
C PHE A 100 12.06 4.93 -0.78
N SER A 101 11.17 5.87 -1.06
CA SER A 101 9.86 5.55 -1.66
C SER A 101 9.97 4.98 -3.07
N VAL A 102 10.92 5.47 -3.87
CA VAL A 102 11.18 4.94 -5.22
C VAL A 102 11.68 3.49 -5.16
N ARG A 103 12.59 3.20 -4.23
CA ARG A 103 13.08 1.83 -4.03
C ARG A 103 11.96 0.88 -3.61
N GLU A 104 11.18 1.24 -2.58
CA GLU A 104 10.01 0.46 -2.14
C GLU A 104 8.98 0.26 -3.27
N ALA A 105 8.75 1.31 -4.08
CA ALA A 105 7.86 1.23 -5.22
C ALA A 105 8.34 0.20 -6.25
N LYS A 106 9.64 0.18 -6.57
CA LYS A 106 10.23 -0.79 -7.51
C LYS A 106 10.10 -2.21 -6.99
N GLU A 107 10.44 -2.46 -5.74
CA GLU A 107 10.28 -3.78 -5.10
C GLU A 107 8.82 -4.23 -5.12
N PHE A 108 7.89 -3.31 -4.86
CA PHE A 108 6.47 -3.62 -4.86
C PHE A 108 5.94 -3.92 -6.27
N LEU A 109 6.38 -3.18 -7.28
CA LEU A 109 6.06 -3.44 -8.70
C LEU A 109 6.52 -4.83 -9.13
N GLU A 110 7.71 -5.28 -8.72
CA GLU A 110 8.19 -6.65 -8.96
C GLU A 110 7.28 -7.71 -8.32
N VAL A 111 6.85 -7.48 -7.08
CA VAL A 111 5.92 -8.38 -6.39
C VAL A 111 4.58 -8.46 -7.10
N LEU A 112 4.02 -7.32 -7.55
CA LEU A 112 2.76 -7.28 -8.30
C LEU A 112 2.87 -8.05 -9.61
N ARG A 113 3.95 -7.83 -10.37
CA ARG A 113 4.23 -8.56 -11.62
C ARG A 113 4.39 -10.06 -11.38
N GLY A 114 5.15 -10.45 -10.35
CA GLY A 114 5.35 -11.84 -9.98
C GLY A 114 4.06 -12.58 -9.62
N ARG A 115 3.00 -11.84 -9.27
CA ARG A 115 1.65 -12.35 -9.00
C ARG A 115 0.71 -12.29 -10.20
N GLY A 116 1.17 -11.82 -11.34
CA GLY A 116 0.35 -11.67 -12.54
C GLY A 116 -0.68 -10.54 -12.45
N LEU A 117 -0.52 -9.59 -11.52
CA LEU A 117 -1.43 -8.45 -11.41
C LEU A 117 -1.12 -7.41 -12.47
N ARG A 118 -2.16 -6.88 -13.12
CA ARG A 118 -2.03 -5.85 -14.14
C ARG A 118 -1.72 -4.50 -13.49
N ILE A 119 -0.64 -3.87 -13.94
CA ILE A 119 -0.24 -2.53 -13.50
C ILE A 119 -0.65 -1.54 -14.59
N ASP A 120 -1.60 -0.67 -14.29
CA ASP A 120 -2.15 0.31 -15.24
C ASP A 120 -1.43 1.66 -15.18
N GLY A 121 -0.69 1.93 -14.10
CA GLY A 121 0.05 3.18 -13.98
C GLY A 121 0.84 3.31 -12.70
N VAL A 122 1.78 4.24 -12.71
CA VAL A 122 2.51 4.70 -11.52
C VAL A 122 2.33 6.21 -11.40
N VAL A 123 1.95 6.67 -10.22
CA VAL A 123 1.78 8.10 -9.92
C VAL A 123 2.87 8.53 -8.95
N LEU A 124 3.76 9.40 -9.42
CA LEU A 124 4.73 10.10 -8.57
C LEU A 124 4.04 11.32 -7.97
N ASN A 125 3.62 11.19 -6.72
CA ASN A 125 2.75 12.15 -6.05
C ASN A 125 3.54 13.22 -5.27
N ARG A 126 2.96 14.40 -5.12
CA ARG A 126 3.51 15.53 -4.37
C ARG A 126 4.89 15.96 -4.85
N VAL A 127 5.07 15.98 -6.15
CA VAL A 127 6.30 16.40 -6.80
C VAL A 127 6.42 17.92 -6.75
N ASP A 128 7.59 18.41 -6.38
CA ASP A 128 7.87 19.83 -6.49
C ASP A 128 8.00 20.25 -7.97
N PRO A 129 7.58 21.45 -8.33
CA PRO A 129 7.61 21.89 -9.72
C PRO A 129 9.03 21.88 -10.29
N THR A 130 9.15 21.63 -11.58
CA THR A 130 10.42 21.78 -12.29
C THR A 130 10.87 23.23 -12.25
N LEU A 131 12.04 23.47 -11.68
CA LEU A 131 12.63 24.80 -11.59
C LEU A 131 13.72 24.97 -12.67
N PRO A 132 13.82 26.16 -13.29
CA PRO A 132 14.94 26.51 -14.14
C PRO A 132 16.25 26.57 -13.34
N GLU A 133 17.36 26.84 -14.00
CA GLU A 133 18.59 27.18 -13.30
C GLU A 133 18.41 28.45 -12.46
N ALA A 134 19.20 28.54 -11.36
CA ALA A 134 19.09 29.69 -10.47
C ALA A 134 19.39 31.01 -11.22
N PRO A 135 18.56 32.04 -11.05
CA PRO A 135 18.86 33.37 -11.58
C PRO A 135 20.19 33.89 -11.02
N ALA A 136 20.80 34.79 -11.77
CA ALA A 136 22.02 35.43 -11.32
C ALA A 136 21.78 36.19 -10.00
N ARG A 137 22.80 36.20 -9.10
CA ARG A 137 22.72 36.89 -7.79
C ARG A 137 22.26 38.36 -7.92
N GLU A 138 22.75 39.05 -8.97
CA GLU A 138 22.46 40.44 -9.24
C GLU A 138 20.99 40.67 -9.63
N GLU A 139 20.38 39.70 -10.26
CA GLU A 139 18.95 39.73 -10.62
C GLU A 139 18.07 39.57 -9.39
N ILE A 140 18.42 38.63 -8.52
CA ILE A 140 17.73 38.43 -7.23
C ILE A 140 17.93 39.65 -6.35
N ALA A 141 19.14 40.18 -6.24
CA ALA A 141 19.42 41.37 -5.44
C ALA A 141 18.58 42.58 -5.89
N ARG A 142 18.42 42.79 -7.19
CA ARG A 142 17.56 43.85 -7.71
C ARG A 142 16.09 43.67 -7.34
N ALA A 143 15.60 42.44 -7.42
CA ALA A 143 14.23 42.13 -7.06
C ALA A 143 13.98 42.28 -5.55
N VAL A 144 14.93 41.85 -4.72
CA VAL A 144 14.89 41.96 -3.26
C VAL A 144 14.99 43.41 -2.80
N ALA A 145 15.85 44.24 -3.43
CA ALA A 145 16.00 45.65 -3.10
C ALA A 145 14.72 46.51 -3.24
N ALA A 146 13.76 46.00 -4.02
CA ALA A 146 12.44 46.63 -4.14
C ALA A 146 11.48 46.30 -2.97
N GLN A 147 11.86 45.36 -2.07
CA GLN A 147 11.00 44.82 -1.03
C GLN A 147 11.54 45.01 0.40
N VAL A 148 12.85 45.27 0.55
CA VAL A 148 13.51 45.39 1.86
C VAL A 148 14.40 46.61 1.92
N ASP A 149 14.77 47.01 3.13
CA ASP A 149 15.74 48.13 3.35
C ASP A 149 17.12 47.79 2.79
N ALA A 150 17.82 48.81 2.30
CA ALA A 150 19.14 48.67 1.67
C ALA A 150 20.15 47.89 2.54
N ALA A 151 20.09 48.04 3.85
CA ALA A 151 20.97 47.31 4.78
C ALA A 151 20.67 45.79 4.86
N GLN A 152 19.51 45.36 4.39
CA GLN A 152 19.06 43.97 4.46
C GLN A 152 19.16 43.24 3.11
N VAL A 153 19.44 43.94 2.02
CA VAL A 153 19.42 43.39 0.64
C VAL A 153 20.34 42.18 0.51
N ASP A 154 21.57 42.26 0.97
CA ASP A 154 22.54 41.16 0.84
C ASP A 154 22.10 39.94 1.61
N GLN A 155 21.67 40.10 2.87
CA GLN A 155 21.18 38.97 3.68
C GLN A 155 19.91 38.32 3.09
N ALA A 156 18.98 39.13 2.61
CA ALA A 156 17.76 38.63 1.99
C ALA A 156 18.05 37.93 0.65
N THR A 157 19.00 38.44 -0.14
CA THR A 157 19.46 37.81 -1.39
C THR A 157 20.07 36.44 -1.11
N ASP A 158 20.94 36.32 -0.11
CA ASP A 158 21.55 35.04 0.28
C ASP A 158 20.48 34.04 0.72
N ARG A 159 19.50 34.49 1.48
CA ARG A 159 18.39 33.66 1.93
C ARG A 159 17.55 33.14 0.76
N VAL A 160 17.22 33.99 -0.21
CA VAL A 160 16.49 33.60 -1.41
C VAL A 160 17.28 32.57 -2.22
N LEU A 161 18.59 32.80 -2.41
CA LEU A 161 19.45 31.85 -3.11
C LEU A 161 19.52 30.49 -2.41
N GLU A 162 19.66 30.48 -1.08
CA GLU A 162 19.67 29.25 -0.27
C GLU A 162 18.38 28.46 -0.44
N VAL A 163 17.22 29.12 -0.31
CA VAL A 163 15.89 28.51 -0.49
C VAL A 163 15.73 27.96 -1.92
N TYR A 164 16.14 28.75 -2.92
CA TYR A 164 16.08 28.35 -4.32
C TYR A 164 16.97 27.13 -4.60
N ALA A 165 18.19 27.11 -4.08
CA ALA A 165 19.09 25.97 -4.20
C ALA A 165 18.49 24.69 -3.60
N GLY A 166 17.87 24.79 -2.43
CA GLY A 166 17.13 23.69 -1.80
C GLY A 166 15.98 23.18 -2.67
N ALA A 167 15.17 24.08 -3.21
CA ALA A 167 14.06 23.75 -4.09
C ALA A 167 14.55 23.10 -5.41
N LEU A 168 15.65 23.59 -5.98
CA LEU A 168 16.25 23.01 -7.18
C LEU A 168 16.74 21.57 -6.95
N VAL A 169 17.30 21.28 -5.78
CA VAL A 169 17.68 19.90 -5.41
C VAL A 169 16.45 18.99 -5.39
N GLN A 170 15.33 19.43 -4.81
CA GLN A 170 14.11 18.65 -4.78
C GLN A 170 13.51 18.44 -6.19
N SER A 171 13.49 19.47 -7.00
CA SER A 171 13.06 19.41 -8.40
C SER A 171 13.89 18.37 -9.19
N ARG A 172 15.21 18.39 -9.07
CA ARG A 172 16.10 17.42 -9.73
C ARG A 172 15.88 15.98 -9.24
N ARG A 173 15.66 15.80 -7.93
CA ARG A 173 15.32 14.48 -7.36
C ARG A 173 14.03 13.93 -7.93
N ALA A 174 13.02 14.78 -8.07
CA ALA A 174 11.75 14.39 -8.66
C ALA A 174 11.91 13.91 -10.11
N GLN A 175 12.65 14.65 -10.94
CA GLN A 175 12.95 14.26 -12.33
C GLN A 175 13.77 12.95 -12.39
N GLN A 176 14.69 12.76 -11.46
CA GLN A 176 15.46 11.52 -11.40
C GLN A 176 14.57 10.33 -11.01
N ALA A 177 13.69 10.49 -10.03
CA ALA A 177 12.74 9.49 -9.59
C ALA A 177 11.80 9.06 -10.73
N GLU A 178 11.26 10.02 -11.49
CA GLU A 178 10.44 9.78 -12.67
C GLU A 178 11.16 8.92 -13.70
N ARG A 179 12.35 9.34 -14.14
CA ARG A 179 13.17 8.60 -15.11
C ARG A 179 13.58 7.21 -14.61
N GLU A 180 13.76 7.04 -13.32
CA GLU A 180 14.10 5.75 -12.72
C GLU A 180 12.91 4.80 -12.73
N LEU A 181 11.71 5.29 -12.44
CA LEU A 181 10.47 4.51 -12.54
C LEU A 181 10.13 4.18 -13.99
N GLU A 182 10.22 5.13 -14.94
CA GLU A 182 10.00 4.89 -16.36
C GLU A 182 10.93 3.78 -16.91
N ARG A 183 12.21 3.80 -16.51
CA ARG A 183 13.15 2.74 -16.91
C ARG A 183 12.84 1.38 -16.28
N HIS A 184 12.27 1.38 -15.08
CA HIS A 184 11.94 0.15 -14.37
C HIS A 184 10.65 -0.50 -14.91
N VAL A 185 9.70 0.30 -15.36
CA VAL A 185 8.41 -0.15 -15.91
C VAL A 185 8.12 0.49 -17.28
N PRO A 186 8.90 0.16 -18.33
CA PRO A 186 8.81 0.85 -19.63
C PRO A 186 7.44 0.70 -20.31
N ASP A 187 6.69 -0.34 -19.96
CA ASP A 187 5.37 -0.64 -20.55
C ASP A 187 4.21 -0.04 -19.74
N VAL A 188 4.51 0.68 -18.64
CA VAL A 188 3.51 1.26 -17.74
C VAL A 188 3.66 2.77 -17.72
N PRO A 189 2.57 3.55 -17.91
CA PRO A 189 2.64 5.00 -17.84
C PRO A 189 3.05 5.46 -16.42
N VAL A 190 4.05 6.34 -16.35
CA VAL A 190 4.44 7.05 -15.14
C VAL A 190 3.93 8.48 -15.26
N CYS A 191 3.12 8.92 -14.31
CA CYS A 191 2.56 10.26 -14.26
C CYS A 191 3.07 10.99 -13.03
N THR A 192 3.35 12.29 -13.15
CA THR A 192 3.71 13.14 -12.02
C THR A 192 2.53 14.00 -11.60
N LEU A 193 2.30 14.05 -10.30
CA LEU A 193 1.31 14.93 -9.68
C LEU A 193 2.02 15.95 -8.80
N GLN A 194 1.93 17.21 -9.19
CA GLN A 194 2.57 18.30 -8.44
C GLN A 194 1.93 18.50 -7.07
N ARG A 195 2.74 18.91 -6.12
CA ARG A 195 2.27 19.32 -4.80
C ARG A 195 1.39 20.57 -4.96
N MET A 196 0.18 20.47 -4.45
CA MET A 196 -0.76 21.60 -4.39
C MET A 196 -0.74 22.21 -3.00
N ASP A 197 -0.70 23.53 -2.95
CA ASP A 197 -0.78 24.30 -1.72
C ASP A 197 -1.75 25.47 -1.92
N PRO A 198 -2.91 25.47 -1.26
CA PRO A 198 -3.42 24.43 -0.36
C PRO A 198 -3.79 23.12 -1.06
N PRO A 199 -3.88 21.99 -0.32
CA PRO A 199 -4.34 20.73 -0.89
C PRO A 199 -5.79 20.83 -1.37
N PRO A 200 -6.19 20.07 -2.42
CA PRO A 200 -7.55 20.14 -2.97
C PRO A 200 -8.57 19.66 -1.93
N THR A 201 -9.61 20.47 -1.73
CA THR A 201 -10.68 20.21 -0.76
C THR A 201 -12.07 20.16 -1.41
N THR A 202 -12.19 20.66 -2.64
CA THR A 202 -13.44 20.67 -3.39
C THR A 202 -13.45 19.64 -4.51
N LEU A 203 -14.64 19.25 -4.96
CA LEU A 203 -14.80 18.32 -6.08
C LEU A 203 -14.24 18.91 -7.38
N GLU A 204 -14.31 20.22 -7.56
CA GLU A 204 -13.78 20.90 -8.75
C GLU A 204 -12.25 20.84 -8.78
N GLU A 205 -11.58 21.09 -7.67
CA GLU A 205 -10.14 20.97 -7.52
C GLU A 205 -9.67 19.52 -7.74
N LEU A 206 -10.42 18.53 -7.20
CA LEU A 206 -10.13 17.11 -7.44
C LEU A 206 -10.32 16.72 -8.91
N ARG A 207 -11.31 17.27 -9.61
CA ARG A 207 -11.48 17.07 -11.04
C ARG A 207 -10.35 17.70 -11.86
N ALA A 208 -9.90 18.90 -11.46
CA ALA A 208 -8.74 19.53 -12.09
C ALA A 208 -7.47 18.68 -11.92
N MET A 209 -7.25 18.15 -10.74
CA MET A 209 -6.17 17.20 -10.45
C MET A 209 -6.29 15.91 -11.30
N GLY A 210 -7.49 15.36 -11.42
CA GLY A 210 -7.75 14.19 -12.27
C GLY A 210 -7.39 14.43 -13.74
N ARG A 211 -7.71 15.60 -14.28
CA ARG A 211 -7.34 15.96 -15.66
C ARG A 211 -5.82 16.05 -15.85
N SER A 212 -5.05 16.40 -14.83
CA SER A 212 -3.58 16.41 -14.94
C SER A 212 -2.97 15.02 -14.95
N LEU A 213 -3.63 14.04 -14.34
CA LEU A 213 -3.20 12.63 -14.34
C LEU A 213 -3.54 11.91 -15.64
N TRP A 214 -4.72 12.20 -16.19
CA TRP A 214 -5.22 11.65 -17.46
C TRP A 214 -5.61 12.77 -18.40
N PRO A 215 -4.65 13.38 -19.12
CA PRO A 215 -5.00 14.31 -20.17
C PRO A 215 -5.84 13.57 -21.21
N GLU A 216 -7.00 14.13 -21.55
CA GLU A 216 -7.86 13.59 -22.59
C GLU A 216 -7.02 13.37 -23.85
N ARG A 217 -6.97 12.13 -24.33
CA ARG A 217 -6.33 11.83 -25.61
C ARG A 217 -7.14 12.53 -26.70
N SER A 218 -6.56 13.59 -27.25
CA SER A 218 -7.07 14.29 -28.43
C SER A 218 -7.09 13.37 -29.64
#